data_6fed7ce6d9e7cf2eb010a6285ef1f00b
#
_entry.id   6fed7ce6d9e7cf2eb010a6285ef1f00b
#
_cell.length_a   1.000
_cell.length_b   1.000
_cell.length_c   1.000
_cell.angle_alpha   90.00
_cell.angle_beta   90.00
_cell.angle_gamma   90.00
#
_symmetry.space_group_name_H-M   'P 1'
#
loop_
_entity.id
_entity.type
_entity.pdbx_description
1 polymer ?
#
loop_
_entity_poly.entity_id
_entity_poly.type
_entity_poly.pdbx_seq_one_letter_code
_entity_poly.pdbx_strand_id
1 'polypeptide(L)'
;MANGVWHSELKCVLELDKPDLGLSNSAINVTDLIEELLQPVATRRRDLLICAEKALDRKCKAEMSGVKSPHMYVRRHRGPDGVLRLRAAHLPTAHEMTQEESDRHKAMKEFLDRTCQSAGLRTTVEKATKSRAARPDVTIYGHGGVNLGCEAQLYNASPSTVLRRTKAQSEAGLVSNWITHDDTFHLVDRAQWMLIRDVTWREIDNAADLPLIGGFRVLADWLCTAAAVRPCPTGKSKTGCGKRHLFWETPRASDGIVSGYTGDRGDRLGVTVGRTIIGAATGSVVPIFLPSRKDHRTGSFMWVPVDDDATWSDYQDGVTSDEPEPTPADHDLHFSGNDANSTCQFGDQT
;
A
#
# COMPACT_ATOMS: atom_id res chain seq x y z
N MET A 1 -29.68 22.68 -1.68
CA MET A 1 -28.57 23.10 -0.81
C MET A 1 -27.87 24.24 -1.54
N ALA A 2 -27.73 25.38 -0.89
CA ALA A 2 -27.06 26.51 -1.49
C ALA A 2 -25.61 26.13 -1.80
N ASN A 3 -25.21 26.25 -3.07
CA ASN A 3 -23.84 26.02 -3.55
C ASN A 3 -23.03 27.31 -3.27
N GLY A 4 -22.93 27.67 -1.96
CA GLY A 4 -22.34 28.92 -1.50
C GLY A 4 -20.99 28.76 -0.84
N VAL A 5 -20.12 29.71 -1.04
CA VAL A 5 -18.80 29.83 -0.37
C VAL A 5 -18.66 31.20 0.27
N TRP A 6 -18.02 31.23 1.44
CA TRP A 6 -17.68 32.50 2.10
C TRP A 6 -16.37 33.03 1.52
N HIS A 7 -16.41 34.28 1.07
CA HIS A 7 -15.21 34.98 0.59
C HIS A 7 -14.59 35.81 1.71
N SER A 8 -13.36 35.49 2.07
CA SER A 8 -12.70 36.05 3.28
C SER A 8 -12.46 37.57 3.19
N GLU A 9 -12.19 38.10 2.02
CA GLU A 9 -11.95 39.54 1.81
C GLU A 9 -13.23 40.31 1.61
N LEU A 10 -14.17 39.80 0.82
CA LEU A 10 -15.45 40.47 0.57
C LEU A 10 -16.42 40.35 1.76
N LYS A 11 -16.10 39.50 2.73
CA LYS A 11 -16.93 39.23 3.94
C LYS A 11 -18.38 38.88 3.62
N CYS A 12 -18.60 38.14 2.53
CA CYS A 12 -19.93 37.73 2.09
C CYS A 12 -19.93 36.30 1.57
N VAL A 13 -21.13 35.72 1.46
CA VAL A 13 -21.34 34.42 0.81
C VAL A 13 -21.51 34.63 -0.68
N LEU A 14 -20.71 33.96 -1.49
CA LEU A 14 -20.88 33.89 -2.93
C LEU A 14 -21.82 32.73 -3.29
N GLU A 15 -22.90 32.99 -4.02
CA GLU A 15 -23.84 31.99 -4.50
C GLU A 15 -23.47 31.54 -5.93
N LEU A 16 -22.77 30.42 -6.04
CA LEU A 16 -22.14 29.96 -7.29
C LEU A 16 -23.14 29.49 -8.38
N ASP A 17 -24.42 29.39 -8.05
CA ASP A 17 -25.53 29.10 -8.95
C ASP A 17 -26.15 30.36 -9.58
N LYS A 18 -25.81 31.52 -9.08
CA LYS A 18 -26.22 32.81 -9.63
C LYS A 18 -25.15 33.40 -10.55
N PRO A 19 -25.54 34.02 -11.68
CA PRO A 19 -24.61 34.63 -12.63
C PRO A 19 -23.84 35.81 -12.04
N ASP A 20 -24.42 36.51 -11.08
CA ASP A 20 -23.83 37.61 -10.32
C ASP A 20 -23.19 37.21 -9.01
N LEU A 21 -23.06 35.90 -8.76
CA LEU A 21 -22.59 35.31 -7.50
C LEU A 21 -23.40 35.77 -6.26
N GLY A 22 -24.58 36.32 -6.42
CA GLY A 22 -25.41 36.88 -5.35
C GLY A 22 -24.88 38.19 -4.78
N LEU A 23 -24.01 38.90 -5.52
CA LEU A 23 -23.41 40.16 -5.09
C LEU A 23 -24.33 41.34 -5.44
N SER A 24 -24.73 42.11 -4.42
CA SER A 24 -25.51 43.31 -4.59
C SER A 24 -24.66 44.58 -4.93
N ASN A 25 -23.34 44.45 -4.82
CA ASN A 25 -22.42 45.57 -5.01
C ASN A 25 -21.95 45.68 -6.46
N SER A 26 -22.42 46.70 -7.16
CA SER A 26 -22.08 46.97 -8.55
C SER A 26 -20.60 47.41 -8.77
N ALA A 27 -19.86 47.66 -7.70
CA ALA A 27 -18.44 48.02 -7.79
C ALA A 27 -17.52 46.79 -8.01
N ILE A 28 -18.05 45.59 -7.84
CA ILE A 28 -17.27 44.35 -8.03
C ILE A 28 -17.49 43.84 -9.45
N ASN A 29 -16.41 43.69 -10.21
CA ASN A 29 -16.47 43.04 -11.50
C ASN A 29 -16.58 41.53 -11.31
N VAL A 30 -17.77 40.97 -11.52
CA VAL A 30 -18.06 39.55 -11.33
C VAL A 30 -17.22 38.66 -12.25
N THR A 31 -16.91 39.11 -13.45
CA THR A 31 -16.10 38.35 -14.42
C THR A 31 -14.68 38.18 -13.91
N ASP A 32 -14.05 39.26 -13.44
CA ASP A 32 -12.70 39.22 -12.88
C ASP A 32 -12.65 38.37 -11.62
N LEU A 33 -13.69 38.46 -10.77
CA LEU A 33 -13.79 37.63 -9.58
C LEU A 33 -13.91 36.12 -9.94
N ILE A 34 -14.70 35.78 -10.97
CA ILE A 34 -14.80 34.38 -11.42
C ILE A 34 -13.45 33.89 -11.97
N GLU A 35 -12.73 34.71 -12.69
CA GLU A 35 -11.39 34.38 -13.18
C GLU A 35 -10.40 34.17 -12.02
N GLU A 36 -10.43 35.01 -11.00
CA GLU A 36 -9.65 34.83 -9.78
C GLU A 36 -9.99 33.51 -9.08
N LEU A 37 -11.29 33.21 -8.89
CA LEU A 37 -11.74 31.98 -8.25
C LEU A 37 -11.35 30.70 -9.01
N LEU A 38 -11.15 30.83 -10.32
CA LEU A 38 -10.79 29.71 -11.22
C LEU A 38 -9.28 29.59 -11.49
N GLN A 39 -8.45 30.39 -10.83
CA GLN A 39 -7.00 30.33 -11.00
C GLN A 39 -6.44 28.90 -10.82
N PRO A 40 -5.36 28.54 -11.51
CA PRO A 40 -4.68 27.26 -11.33
C PRO A 40 -4.29 27.00 -9.88
N VAL A 41 -4.26 25.74 -9.46
CA VAL A 41 -3.94 25.34 -8.08
C VAL A 41 -2.62 25.94 -7.58
N ALA A 42 -1.63 26.09 -8.46
CA ALA A 42 -0.31 26.64 -8.12
C ALA A 42 -0.34 28.12 -7.74
N THR A 43 -1.27 28.91 -8.29
CA THR A 43 -1.37 30.36 -8.10
C THR A 43 -2.54 30.78 -7.23
N ARG A 44 -3.42 29.81 -6.90
CA ARG A 44 -4.65 30.07 -6.17
C ARG A 44 -4.37 30.39 -4.70
N ARG A 45 -5.01 31.43 -4.21
CA ARG A 45 -5.03 31.75 -2.78
C ARG A 45 -5.93 30.77 -2.02
N ARG A 46 -5.33 29.97 -1.14
CA ARG A 46 -6.04 28.90 -0.43
C ARG A 46 -6.91 29.40 0.73
N ASP A 47 -6.60 30.55 1.27
CA ASP A 47 -7.28 31.21 2.39
C ASP A 47 -8.47 32.09 1.96
N LEU A 48 -8.63 32.28 0.64
CA LEU A 48 -9.62 33.19 0.09
C LEU A 48 -11.06 32.69 0.29
N LEU A 49 -11.28 31.39 0.16
CA LEU A 49 -12.61 30.79 0.23
C LEU A 49 -12.72 29.83 1.42
N ILE A 50 -13.77 30.01 2.19
CA ILE A 50 -14.13 29.16 3.33
C ILE A 50 -15.53 28.59 3.11
N CYS A 51 -15.79 27.39 3.64
CA CYS A 51 -17.13 26.82 3.67
C CYS A 51 -18.12 27.78 4.34
N ALA A 52 -19.17 28.17 3.62
CA ALA A 52 -20.16 29.11 4.14
C ALA A 52 -20.82 28.62 5.45
N GLU A 53 -21.04 27.31 5.57
CA GLU A 53 -21.59 26.73 6.81
C GLU A 53 -20.61 26.90 7.98
N LYS A 54 -19.31 26.72 7.75
CA LYS A 54 -18.27 26.95 8.78
C LYS A 54 -18.12 28.42 9.14
N ALA A 55 -18.14 29.29 8.15
CA ALA A 55 -18.07 30.75 8.36
C ALA A 55 -19.26 31.30 9.17
N LEU A 56 -20.38 30.56 9.16
CA LEU A 56 -21.61 30.89 9.88
C LEU A 56 -21.80 30.01 11.15
N ASP A 57 -20.73 29.39 11.66
CA ASP A 57 -20.75 28.50 12.83
C ASP A 57 -21.74 27.32 12.73
N ARG A 58 -21.99 26.84 11.51
CA ARG A 58 -22.86 25.70 11.26
C ARG A 58 -22.05 24.45 11.00
N LYS A 59 -22.64 23.27 11.27
CA LYS A 59 -22.01 21.99 10.94
C LYS A 59 -21.94 21.79 9.44
N CYS A 60 -20.75 21.71 8.91
CA CYS A 60 -20.52 21.39 7.52
C CYS A 60 -20.74 19.89 7.25
N LYS A 61 -21.46 19.54 6.16
CA LYS A 61 -21.67 18.14 5.77
C LYS A 61 -20.36 17.39 5.44
N ALA A 62 -19.38 18.11 4.91
CA ALA A 62 -18.07 17.53 4.64
C ALA A 62 -17.32 17.16 5.92
N GLU A 63 -17.52 17.91 7.01
CA GLU A 63 -16.97 17.58 8.31
C GLU A 63 -17.59 16.30 8.89
N MET A 64 -18.86 16.05 8.62
CA MET A 64 -19.56 14.81 9.00
C MET A 64 -19.04 13.59 8.23
N SER A 65 -18.43 13.79 7.06
CA SER A 65 -17.78 12.77 6.24
C SER A 65 -16.24 12.72 6.41
N GLY A 66 -15.72 13.28 7.49
CA GLY A 66 -14.29 13.22 7.83
C GLY A 66 -13.41 14.30 7.19
N VAL A 67 -13.97 15.18 6.34
CA VAL A 67 -13.22 16.31 5.75
C VAL A 67 -13.16 17.44 6.78
N LYS A 68 -11.96 17.75 7.27
CA LYS A 68 -11.75 18.75 8.35
C LYS A 68 -11.41 20.16 7.85
N SER A 69 -11.00 20.36 6.60
CA SER A 69 -10.61 21.68 6.11
C SER A 69 -11.82 22.61 5.92
N PRO A 70 -11.81 23.81 6.51
CA PRO A 70 -12.83 24.81 6.21
C PRO A 70 -12.63 25.47 4.84
N HIS A 71 -11.42 25.37 4.27
CA HIS A 71 -11.08 26.03 3.01
C HIS A 71 -11.67 25.34 1.82
N MET A 72 -12.03 26.13 0.81
CA MET A 72 -12.70 25.64 -0.39
C MET A 72 -12.01 26.15 -1.66
N TYR A 73 -12.35 25.51 -2.77
CA TYR A 73 -11.99 26.00 -4.10
C TYR A 73 -13.19 25.89 -5.04
N VAL A 74 -13.19 26.73 -6.06
CA VAL A 74 -14.21 26.73 -7.12
C VAL A 74 -13.66 26.04 -8.36
N ARG A 75 -14.49 25.26 -9.03
CA ARG A 75 -14.17 24.62 -10.31
C ARG A 75 -15.39 24.68 -11.25
N ARG A 76 -15.10 24.65 -12.55
CA ARG A 76 -16.15 24.41 -13.55
C ARG A 76 -16.52 22.94 -13.54
N HIS A 77 -17.81 22.65 -13.51
CA HIS A 77 -18.36 21.30 -13.55
C HIS A 77 -19.41 21.24 -14.64
N ARG A 78 -19.31 20.26 -15.53
CA ARG A 78 -20.34 19.97 -16.53
C ARG A 78 -21.41 19.09 -15.89
N GLY A 79 -22.64 19.58 -15.81
CA GLY A 79 -23.77 18.82 -15.31
C GLY A 79 -24.19 17.70 -16.28
N PRO A 80 -25.12 16.81 -15.87
CA PRO A 80 -25.69 15.79 -16.76
C PRO A 80 -26.38 16.37 -18.00
N ASP A 81 -26.87 17.60 -17.91
CA ASP A 81 -27.47 18.40 -18.96
C ASP A 81 -26.45 19.06 -19.91
N GLY A 82 -25.16 18.78 -19.73
CA GLY A 82 -24.09 19.36 -20.53
C GLY A 82 -23.72 20.81 -20.19
N VAL A 83 -24.45 21.46 -19.27
CA VAL A 83 -24.23 22.87 -18.90
C VAL A 83 -23.06 23.00 -17.94
N LEU A 84 -22.14 23.94 -18.21
CA LEU A 84 -21.04 24.29 -17.31
C LEU A 84 -21.56 25.19 -16.18
N ARG A 85 -21.32 24.75 -14.94
CA ARG A 85 -21.65 25.47 -13.72
C ARG A 85 -20.43 25.62 -12.83
N LEU A 86 -20.41 26.66 -12.01
CA LEU A 86 -19.43 26.75 -10.93
C LEU A 86 -19.85 25.83 -9.78
N ARG A 87 -18.90 25.14 -9.22
CA ARG A 87 -19.10 24.33 -8.02
C ARG A 87 -17.94 24.53 -7.05
N ALA A 88 -18.29 24.62 -5.77
CA ALA A 88 -17.32 24.61 -4.72
C ALA A 88 -17.04 23.17 -4.24
N ALA A 89 -15.80 22.91 -3.88
CA ALA A 89 -15.38 21.70 -3.18
C ALA A 89 -14.44 22.11 -2.04
N HIS A 90 -14.48 21.35 -0.95
CA HIS A 90 -13.50 21.53 0.10
C HIS A 90 -12.11 21.21 -0.45
N LEU A 91 -11.14 22.02 -0.06
CA LEU A 91 -9.74 21.62 -0.22
C LEU A 91 -9.57 20.34 0.61
N PRO A 92 -8.91 19.32 0.06
CA PRO A 92 -8.51 18.19 0.89
C PRO A 92 -7.81 18.76 2.12
N THR A 93 -7.99 18.15 3.26
CA THR A 93 -7.46 18.56 4.58
C THR A 93 -5.94 18.56 4.65
N ALA A 94 -5.34 19.31 3.86
CA ALA A 94 -4.09 19.05 3.25
C ALA A 94 -2.95 19.93 3.75
N HIS A 95 -3.06 20.75 4.75
CA HIS A 95 -1.83 21.41 5.15
C HIS A 95 -1.14 20.71 6.34
N GLU A 96 -1.85 20.27 7.34
CA GLU A 96 -1.20 19.49 8.39
C GLU A 96 -1.02 18.02 7.99
N MET A 97 -2.05 17.40 7.40
CA MET A 97 -1.94 16.01 6.89
C MET A 97 -1.03 15.88 5.67
N THR A 98 -1.02 16.84 4.74
CA THR A 98 -0.06 16.84 3.61
C THR A 98 1.36 17.08 4.08
N GLN A 99 1.57 17.89 5.10
CA GLN A 99 2.90 18.08 5.65
C GLN A 99 3.37 16.78 6.34
N GLU A 100 2.54 16.19 7.18
CA GLU A 100 2.85 14.92 7.85
C GLU A 100 2.96 13.76 6.85
N GLU A 101 2.06 13.67 5.88
CA GLU A 101 2.18 12.68 4.80
C GLU A 101 3.42 12.92 3.94
N SER A 102 3.76 14.17 3.66
CA SER A 102 4.99 14.53 2.96
C SER A 102 6.22 14.16 3.78
N ASP A 103 6.23 14.40 5.08
CA ASP A 103 7.34 14.06 5.97
C ASP A 103 7.49 12.54 6.10
N ARG A 104 6.39 11.79 6.23
CA ARG A 104 6.41 10.31 6.21
C ARG A 104 6.96 9.76 4.90
N HIS A 105 6.52 10.30 3.78
CA HIS A 105 6.99 9.89 2.46
C HIS A 105 8.50 10.17 2.31
N LYS A 106 8.94 11.33 2.75
CA LYS A 106 10.35 11.71 2.77
C LYS A 106 11.17 10.79 3.67
N ALA A 107 10.72 10.58 4.92
CA ALA A 107 11.37 9.67 5.86
C ALA A 107 11.48 8.25 5.31
N MET A 108 10.44 7.75 4.61
CA MET A 108 10.49 6.42 3.99
C MET A 108 11.52 6.36 2.86
N LYS A 109 11.64 7.37 2.02
CA LYS A 109 12.68 7.42 0.98
C LYS A 109 14.08 7.44 1.59
N GLU A 110 14.29 8.25 2.63
CA GLU A 110 15.56 8.35 3.33
C GLU A 110 15.89 7.04 4.06
N PHE A 111 14.88 6.37 4.66
CA PHE A 111 15.04 5.05 5.25
C PHE A 111 15.50 4.01 4.22
N LEU A 112 14.82 3.93 3.07
CA LEU A 112 15.18 2.99 2.01
C LEU A 112 16.58 3.24 1.46
N ASP A 113 16.91 4.49 1.22
CA ASP A 113 18.23 4.90 0.73
C ASP A 113 19.32 4.53 1.72
N ARG A 114 19.20 4.93 2.98
CA ARG A 114 20.13 4.64 4.07
C ARG A 114 20.31 3.13 4.29
N THR A 115 19.20 2.38 4.34
CA THR A 115 19.23 0.94 4.57
C THR A 115 19.95 0.20 3.47
N CYS A 116 19.68 0.53 2.21
CA CYS A 116 20.34 -0.10 1.08
C CYS A 116 21.80 0.30 0.94
N GLN A 117 22.15 1.57 1.18
CA GLN A 117 23.54 2.02 1.17
C GLN A 117 24.36 1.36 2.28
N SER A 118 23.79 1.16 3.47
CA SER A 118 24.47 0.47 4.57
C SER A 118 24.78 -1.00 4.24
N ALA A 119 24.00 -1.61 3.34
CA ALA A 119 24.23 -2.95 2.80
C ALA A 119 25.15 -2.96 1.55
N GLY A 120 25.75 -1.84 1.20
CA GLY A 120 26.64 -1.72 0.04
C GLY A 120 25.94 -1.62 -1.32
N LEU A 121 24.61 -1.43 -1.34
CA LEU A 121 23.84 -1.28 -2.56
C LEU A 121 23.81 0.18 -3.01
N ARG A 122 23.92 0.40 -4.31
CA ARG A 122 23.78 1.74 -4.88
C ARG A 122 22.29 2.09 -5.04
N THR A 123 21.94 3.32 -4.68
CA THR A 123 20.58 3.83 -4.77
C THR A 123 20.51 5.15 -5.53
N THR A 124 19.32 5.52 -5.98
CA THR A 124 19.02 6.89 -6.44
C THR A 124 17.60 7.25 -6.03
N VAL A 125 17.43 8.43 -5.43
CA VAL A 125 16.14 8.95 -4.96
C VAL A 125 15.53 9.82 -6.04
N GLU A 126 14.24 9.62 -6.34
CA GLU A 126 13.42 10.41 -7.27
C GLU A 126 14.05 10.67 -8.65
N LYS A 127 14.88 9.79 -9.11
CA LYS A 127 15.53 9.90 -10.41
C LYS A 127 14.72 9.22 -11.50
N ALA A 128 14.44 9.95 -12.57
CA ALA A 128 13.81 9.33 -13.75
C ALA A 128 14.74 8.28 -14.38
N THR A 129 14.13 7.20 -14.87
CA THR A 129 14.84 6.18 -15.67
C THR A 129 15.43 6.80 -16.96
N LYS A 130 16.36 6.12 -17.61
CA LYS A 130 16.97 6.59 -18.88
C LYS A 130 15.91 6.89 -19.94
N SER A 131 14.87 6.08 -20.03
CA SER A 131 13.74 6.29 -20.93
C SER A 131 12.80 7.42 -20.51
N ARG A 132 12.95 7.94 -19.28
CA ARG A 132 12.02 8.88 -18.62
C ARG A 132 10.58 8.33 -18.46
N ALA A 133 10.38 7.04 -18.69
CA ALA A 133 9.07 6.39 -18.57
C ALA A 133 8.65 6.20 -17.12
N ALA A 134 9.60 5.99 -16.22
CA ALA A 134 9.36 5.81 -14.79
C ALA A 134 10.25 6.74 -13.95
N ARG A 135 9.72 7.13 -12.79
CA ARG A 135 10.45 7.86 -11.74
C ARG A 135 10.03 7.28 -10.40
N PRO A 136 10.66 6.17 -9.97
CA PRO A 136 10.41 5.61 -8.65
C PRO A 136 10.83 6.57 -7.54
N ASP A 137 10.25 6.41 -6.36
CA ASP A 137 10.67 7.17 -5.19
C ASP A 137 12.12 6.84 -4.82
N VAL A 138 12.48 5.54 -4.86
CA VAL A 138 13.87 5.08 -4.74
C VAL A 138 14.12 3.99 -5.76
N THR A 139 15.19 4.13 -6.54
CA THR A 139 15.72 3.04 -7.38
C THR A 139 16.92 2.41 -6.69
N ILE A 140 16.91 1.09 -6.57
CA ILE A 140 17.98 0.30 -5.94
C ILE A 140 18.62 -0.56 -7.03
N TYR A 141 19.93 -0.45 -7.16
CA TYR A 141 20.70 -1.23 -8.13
C TYR A 141 21.29 -2.44 -7.44
N GLY A 142 20.71 -3.59 -7.69
CA GLY A 142 21.08 -4.85 -7.07
C GLY A 142 22.15 -5.64 -7.83
N HIS A 143 22.39 -6.84 -7.38
CA HIS A 143 23.34 -7.76 -7.96
C HIS A 143 22.74 -8.47 -9.20
N GLY A 144 23.60 -8.99 -10.06
CA GLY A 144 23.15 -9.76 -11.23
C GLY A 144 22.26 -9.01 -12.22
N GLY A 145 22.23 -7.67 -12.18
CA GLY A 145 21.38 -6.84 -13.03
C GLY A 145 19.95 -6.65 -12.50
N VAL A 146 19.60 -7.19 -11.33
CA VAL A 146 18.31 -6.95 -10.69
C VAL A 146 18.26 -5.52 -10.18
N ASN A 147 17.27 -4.74 -10.65
CA ASN A 147 17.05 -3.38 -10.18
C ASN A 147 15.62 -3.25 -9.65
N LEU A 148 15.46 -2.62 -8.50
CA LEU A 148 14.16 -2.40 -7.88
C LEU A 148 13.72 -0.95 -8.05
N GLY A 149 12.44 -0.74 -8.31
CA GLY A 149 11.79 0.56 -8.22
C GLY A 149 10.84 0.57 -7.03
N CYS A 150 11.24 1.22 -5.94
CA CYS A 150 10.44 1.30 -4.73
C CYS A 150 9.54 2.53 -4.73
N GLU A 151 8.29 2.35 -4.29
CA GLU A 151 7.23 3.33 -4.17
C GLU A 151 6.71 3.36 -2.74
N ALA A 152 6.84 4.49 -2.06
CA ALA A 152 6.32 4.70 -0.72
C ALA A 152 4.86 5.16 -0.80
N GLN A 153 3.92 4.21 -0.86
CA GLN A 153 2.49 4.50 -1.02
C GLN A 153 1.82 4.63 0.35
N LEU A 154 2.01 5.77 1.01
CA LEU A 154 1.50 6.08 2.34
C LEU A 154 0.20 6.91 2.31
N TYR A 155 -0.50 6.94 1.18
CA TYR A 155 -1.81 7.56 0.97
C TYR A 155 -2.54 6.82 -0.17
N ASN A 156 -3.84 7.01 -0.30
CA ASN A 156 -4.64 6.29 -1.28
C ASN A 156 -4.21 6.56 -2.73
N ALA A 157 -3.81 5.52 -3.45
CA ALA A 157 -3.64 5.55 -4.89
C ALA A 157 -4.76 4.77 -5.59
N SER A 158 -5.19 5.27 -6.75
CA SER A 158 -6.15 4.51 -7.54
C SER A 158 -5.51 3.27 -8.15
N PRO A 159 -6.25 2.16 -8.31
CA PRO A 159 -5.75 0.95 -8.97
C PRO A 159 -5.10 1.21 -10.33
N SER A 160 -5.67 2.12 -11.12
CA SER A 160 -5.14 2.50 -12.42
C SER A 160 -3.78 3.21 -12.32
N THR A 161 -3.56 4.01 -11.28
CA THR A 161 -2.27 4.65 -11.03
C THR A 161 -1.21 3.61 -10.69
N VAL A 162 -1.53 2.65 -9.81
CA VAL A 162 -0.62 1.56 -9.45
C VAL A 162 -0.23 0.75 -10.69
N LEU A 163 -1.21 0.25 -11.44
CA LEU A 163 -0.96 -0.52 -12.67
C LEU A 163 -0.09 0.24 -13.67
N ARG A 164 -0.39 1.52 -13.92
CA ARG A 164 0.37 2.35 -14.84
C ARG A 164 1.82 2.53 -14.39
N ARG A 165 2.05 2.82 -13.10
CA ARG A 165 3.41 3.03 -12.56
C ARG A 165 4.20 1.72 -12.54
N THR A 166 3.59 0.61 -12.11
CA THR A 166 4.20 -0.72 -12.13
C THR A 166 4.60 -1.13 -13.55
N LYS A 167 3.70 -0.94 -14.54
CA LYS A 167 4.01 -1.21 -15.95
C LYS A 167 5.18 -0.36 -16.45
N ALA A 168 5.17 0.95 -16.18
CA ALA A 168 6.25 1.83 -16.60
C ALA A 168 7.61 1.46 -15.97
N GLN A 169 7.62 0.98 -14.73
CA GLN A 169 8.83 0.47 -14.08
C GLN A 169 9.30 -0.83 -14.75
N SER A 170 8.40 -1.77 -15.01
CA SER A 170 8.70 -3.03 -15.69
C SER A 170 9.28 -2.79 -17.08
N GLU A 171 8.69 -1.89 -17.87
CA GLU A 171 9.20 -1.48 -19.19
C GLU A 171 10.59 -0.81 -19.11
N ALA A 172 10.92 -0.22 -17.97
CA ALA A 172 12.24 0.35 -17.69
C ALA A 172 13.24 -0.67 -17.12
N GLY A 173 12.88 -1.96 -17.01
CA GLY A 173 13.71 -3.03 -16.45
C GLY A 173 13.84 -3.01 -14.94
N LEU A 174 12.84 -2.45 -14.25
CA LEU A 174 12.77 -2.42 -12.79
C LEU A 174 11.73 -3.42 -12.27
N VAL A 175 12.05 -4.15 -11.23
CA VAL A 175 11.07 -4.87 -10.42
C VAL A 175 10.42 -3.86 -9.47
N SER A 176 9.11 -3.65 -9.61
CA SER A 176 8.42 -2.69 -8.77
C SER A 176 8.21 -3.25 -7.37
N ASN A 177 8.29 -2.39 -6.37
CA ASN A 177 7.96 -2.72 -4.99
C ASN A 177 7.20 -1.56 -4.34
N TRP A 178 6.03 -1.85 -3.78
CA TRP A 178 5.16 -0.88 -3.17
C TRP A 178 5.12 -1.07 -1.66
N ILE A 179 5.40 -0.03 -0.90
CA ILE A 179 5.34 -0.06 0.56
C ILE A 179 4.12 0.73 1.01
N THR A 180 3.24 0.10 1.76
CA THR A 180 1.99 0.72 2.24
C THR A 180 1.72 0.37 3.70
N HIS A 181 0.89 1.18 4.36
CA HIS A 181 0.33 0.89 5.69
C HIS A 181 -1.19 0.62 5.63
N ASP A 182 -1.78 0.69 4.45
CA ASP A 182 -3.21 0.48 4.23
C ASP A 182 -3.47 -0.99 3.92
N ASP A 183 -4.10 -1.71 4.84
CA ASP A 183 -4.45 -3.13 4.73
C ASP A 183 -5.63 -3.39 3.78
N THR A 184 -6.40 -2.36 3.46
CA THR A 184 -7.49 -2.44 2.48
C THR A 184 -7.02 -2.21 1.05
N PHE A 185 -5.74 -2.07 0.85
CA PHE A 185 -5.16 -1.59 -0.39
C PHE A 185 -5.25 -2.59 -1.54
N HIS A 186 -5.69 -2.12 -2.70
CA HIS A 186 -5.87 -2.90 -3.92
C HIS A 186 -4.56 -3.22 -4.67
N LEU A 187 -3.44 -3.32 -3.96
CA LEU A 187 -2.14 -3.67 -4.56
C LEU A 187 -1.91 -5.17 -4.71
N VAL A 188 -2.56 -5.95 -3.87
CA VAL A 188 -2.28 -7.38 -3.63
C VAL A 188 -2.25 -8.19 -4.93
N ASP A 189 -3.11 -7.86 -5.88
CA ASP A 189 -3.26 -8.54 -7.17
C ASP A 189 -2.61 -7.78 -8.35
N ARG A 190 -1.94 -6.65 -8.10
CA ARG A 190 -1.50 -5.72 -9.17
C ARG A 190 -0.01 -5.46 -9.19
N ALA A 191 0.65 -5.58 -8.07
CA ALA A 191 2.07 -5.28 -7.96
C ALA A 191 2.68 -6.01 -6.76
N GLN A 192 3.98 -6.12 -6.72
CA GLN A 192 4.74 -6.55 -5.55
C GLN A 192 4.59 -5.50 -4.45
N TRP A 193 4.24 -5.92 -3.26
CA TRP A 193 3.89 -5.03 -2.17
C TRP A 193 4.44 -5.50 -0.83
N MET A 194 4.58 -4.55 0.08
CA MET A 194 4.97 -4.74 1.47
C MET A 194 4.04 -3.94 2.36
N LEU A 195 3.45 -4.58 3.36
CA LEU A 195 2.60 -3.93 4.36
C LEU A 195 3.39 -3.70 5.64
N ILE A 196 3.39 -2.46 6.09
CA ILE A 196 3.94 -2.04 7.38
C ILE A 196 2.80 -1.57 8.30
N ARG A 197 3.08 -1.39 9.58
CA ARG A 197 2.14 -0.71 10.49
C ARG A 197 2.00 0.76 10.13
N ASP A 198 0.93 1.36 10.59
CA ASP A 198 0.77 2.82 10.56
C ASP A 198 1.74 3.43 11.59
N VAL A 199 2.82 4.01 11.08
CA VAL A 199 3.91 4.61 11.86
C VAL A 199 4.11 6.06 11.47
N THR A 200 4.52 6.88 12.41
CA THR A 200 4.84 8.29 12.18
C THR A 200 6.17 8.46 11.43
N TRP A 201 6.40 9.63 10.85
CA TRP A 201 7.68 9.93 10.20
C TRP A 201 8.88 9.82 11.14
N ARG A 202 8.72 10.18 12.43
CA ARG A 202 9.76 10.06 13.44
C ARG A 202 10.11 8.61 13.77
N GLU A 203 9.12 7.74 13.79
CA GLU A 203 9.34 6.31 13.98
C GLU A 203 10.10 5.72 12.78
N ILE A 204 9.74 6.12 11.55
CA ILE A 204 10.47 5.69 10.34
C ILE A 204 11.92 6.19 10.35
N ASP A 205 12.13 7.46 10.69
CA ASP A 205 13.46 8.09 10.69
C ASP A 205 14.41 7.45 11.72
N ASN A 206 13.88 7.13 12.92
CA ASN A 206 14.63 6.53 14.00
C ASN A 206 14.74 5.00 13.92
N ALA A 207 14.01 4.34 13.00
CA ALA A 207 14.03 2.90 12.90
C ALA A 207 15.35 2.39 12.30
N ALA A 208 15.94 1.39 12.94
CA ALA A 208 17.02 0.61 12.33
C ALA A 208 16.49 -0.24 11.16
N ASP A 209 15.29 -0.80 11.31
CA ASP A 209 14.52 -1.45 10.26
C ASP A 209 13.01 -1.43 10.61
N LEU A 210 12.15 -1.65 9.62
CA LEU A 210 10.70 -1.59 9.76
C LEU A 210 10.10 -3.00 9.65
N PRO A 211 9.37 -3.49 10.68
CA PRO A 211 8.72 -4.80 10.61
C PRO A 211 7.68 -4.87 9.49
N LEU A 212 7.70 -5.97 8.73
CA LEU A 212 6.63 -6.31 7.79
C LEU A 212 5.49 -7.03 8.51
N ILE A 213 4.26 -6.65 8.20
CA ILE A 213 3.04 -7.33 8.64
C ILE A 213 2.29 -8.03 7.50
N GLY A 214 2.71 -7.81 6.25
CA GLY A 214 2.15 -8.45 5.06
C GLY A 214 3.03 -8.31 3.82
N GLY A 215 2.67 -9.04 2.76
CA GLY A 215 3.40 -9.02 1.48
C GLY A 215 4.57 -10.02 1.41
N PHE A 216 4.85 -10.76 2.48
CA PHE A 216 5.90 -11.78 2.53
C PHE A 216 5.32 -13.14 2.94
N ARG A 217 5.83 -14.21 2.37
CA ARG A 217 5.45 -15.60 2.70
C ARG A 217 6.69 -16.46 2.85
N VAL A 218 6.54 -17.52 3.63
CA VAL A 218 7.52 -18.60 3.76
C VAL A 218 6.84 -19.92 3.45
N LEU A 219 7.60 -20.86 2.95
CA LEU A 219 7.10 -22.21 2.71
C LEU A 219 7.07 -22.97 4.03
N ALA A 220 5.96 -23.63 4.28
CA ALA A 220 5.78 -24.52 5.41
C ALA A 220 5.20 -25.84 4.93
N ASP A 221 5.37 -26.88 5.70
CA ASP A 221 4.80 -28.19 5.42
C ASP A 221 3.85 -28.66 6.53
N TRP A 222 3.00 -29.60 6.21
CA TRP A 222 2.12 -30.25 7.18
C TRP A 222 1.84 -31.69 6.80
N LEU A 223 1.76 -32.56 7.82
CA LEU A 223 1.39 -33.95 7.63
C LEU A 223 -0.13 -34.07 7.44
N CYS A 224 -0.56 -34.66 6.34
CA CYS A 224 -1.96 -34.79 5.99
C CYS A 224 -2.57 -36.00 6.68
N THR A 225 -3.16 -35.80 7.85
CA THR A 225 -3.89 -36.79 8.62
C THR A 225 -5.36 -36.45 8.69
N ALA A 226 -6.19 -37.40 9.20
CA ALA A 226 -7.61 -37.14 9.44
C ALA A 226 -7.87 -35.98 10.43
N ALA A 227 -6.92 -35.69 11.32
CA ALA A 227 -7.00 -34.61 12.30
C ALA A 227 -6.44 -33.27 11.78
N ALA A 228 -5.91 -33.25 10.56
CA ALA A 228 -5.30 -32.03 10.02
C ALA A 228 -6.37 -30.95 9.75
N VAL A 229 -6.10 -29.74 10.21
CA VAL A 229 -7.00 -28.58 10.02
C VAL A 229 -7.06 -28.16 8.54
N ARG A 230 -6.00 -28.42 7.76
CA ARG A 230 -5.93 -28.06 6.36
C ARG A 230 -6.53 -29.13 5.46
N PRO A 231 -7.33 -28.77 4.45
CA PRO A 231 -7.89 -29.73 3.51
C PRO A 231 -6.78 -30.35 2.65
N CYS A 232 -6.86 -31.65 2.45
CA CYS A 232 -5.94 -32.39 1.61
C CYS A 232 -6.00 -31.88 0.14
N PRO A 233 -4.89 -31.44 -0.47
CA PRO A 233 -4.87 -31.01 -1.88
C PRO A 233 -5.27 -32.08 -2.87
N THR A 234 -5.10 -33.38 -2.51
CA THR A 234 -5.49 -34.54 -3.36
C THR A 234 -6.95 -35.00 -3.15
N GLY A 235 -7.75 -34.19 -2.43
CA GLY A 235 -9.17 -34.46 -2.21
C GLY A 235 -9.49 -35.51 -1.11
N LYS A 236 -8.50 -36.09 -0.44
CA LYS A 236 -8.69 -37.05 0.65
C LYS A 236 -8.92 -36.37 2.01
N SER A 237 -9.86 -35.42 2.06
CA SER A 237 -10.03 -34.52 3.23
C SER A 237 -10.53 -35.25 4.49
N LYS A 238 -11.25 -36.37 4.37
CA LYS A 238 -11.83 -37.09 5.53
C LYS A 238 -10.85 -38.00 6.26
N THR A 239 -9.88 -38.55 5.55
CA THR A 239 -8.94 -39.55 6.11
C THR A 239 -7.50 -39.03 6.14
N GLY A 240 -7.23 -37.97 5.40
CA GLY A 240 -5.87 -37.59 5.05
C GLY A 240 -5.26 -38.54 4.03
N CYS A 241 -4.15 -38.18 3.45
CA CYS A 241 -3.42 -39.03 2.51
C CYS A 241 -2.13 -39.63 3.10
N GLY A 242 -1.76 -39.22 4.32
CA GLY A 242 -0.54 -39.66 4.99
C GLY A 242 0.73 -39.00 4.47
N LYS A 243 0.63 -38.11 3.46
CA LYS A 243 1.78 -37.41 2.88
C LYS A 243 1.99 -36.01 3.50
N ARG A 244 3.19 -35.51 3.41
CA ARG A 244 3.45 -34.09 3.67
C ARG A 244 3.01 -33.26 2.47
N HIS A 245 2.41 -32.10 2.76
CA HIS A 245 2.01 -31.11 1.77
C HIS A 245 2.63 -29.77 2.11
N LEU A 246 3.09 -29.06 1.09
CA LEU A 246 3.62 -27.73 1.22
C LEU A 246 2.52 -26.66 1.10
N PHE A 247 2.73 -25.53 1.72
CA PHE A 247 1.85 -24.37 1.61
C PHE A 247 2.61 -23.08 1.97
N TRP A 248 2.14 -21.97 1.44
CA TRP A 248 2.65 -20.66 1.79
C TRP A 248 1.96 -20.12 3.05
N GLU A 249 2.73 -19.76 4.06
CA GLU A 249 2.20 -19.16 5.27
C GLU A 249 2.77 -17.75 5.51
N THR A 250 1.99 -16.95 6.24
CA THR A 250 2.47 -15.66 6.74
C THR A 250 3.42 -15.94 7.89
N PRO A 251 4.63 -15.38 7.87
CA PRO A 251 5.52 -15.46 9.03
C PRO A 251 4.80 -14.93 10.28
N ARG A 252 4.89 -15.65 11.39
CA ARG A 252 4.19 -15.27 12.63
C ARG A 252 4.88 -14.08 13.27
N ALA A 253 4.09 -13.13 13.76
CA ALA A 253 4.58 -12.05 14.60
C ALA A 253 4.71 -12.57 16.04
N SER A 254 5.90 -12.50 16.63
CA SER A 254 6.09 -12.57 18.09
C SER A 254 6.67 -11.24 18.55
N ASP A 255 6.08 -10.67 19.62
CA ASP A 255 6.52 -9.40 20.24
C ASP A 255 6.63 -8.20 19.30
N GLY A 256 5.72 -8.10 18.34
CA GLY A 256 5.71 -7.01 17.36
C GLY A 256 6.73 -7.15 16.24
N ILE A 257 7.52 -8.21 16.26
CA ILE A 257 8.44 -8.59 15.18
C ILE A 257 7.76 -9.74 14.42
N VAL A 258 7.67 -9.64 13.11
CA VAL A 258 7.23 -10.76 12.28
C VAL A 258 8.30 -11.82 12.37
N SER A 259 8.05 -12.91 13.10
CA SER A 259 8.93 -14.06 13.12
C SER A 259 8.73 -14.79 11.80
N GLY A 260 9.65 -14.62 10.90
CA GLY A 260 9.70 -15.31 9.63
C GLY A 260 10.97 -16.14 9.56
N TYR A 261 11.07 -16.83 8.49
CA TYR A 261 12.18 -17.59 7.98
C TYR A 261 13.44 -17.64 8.87
N THR A 262 13.77 -18.81 9.32
CA THR A 262 15.09 -19.12 9.85
C THR A 262 16.05 -19.25 8.66
N GLY A 263 16.87 -18.24 8.44
CA GLY A 263 18.12 -18.47 7.71
C GLY A 263 18.89 -19.61 8.39
N ASP A 264 19.75 -20.27 7.69
CA ASP A 264 20.46 -21.47 8.14
C ASP A 264 20.62 -21.59 9.67
N ARG A 265 19.95 -22.59 10.24
CA ARG A 265 20.12 -23.11 11.60
C ARG A 265 19.80 -22.16 12.77
N GLY A 266 18.54 -21.80 12.92
CA GLY A 266 18.02 -21.52 14.27
C GLY A 266 17.83 -20.07 14.65
N ASP A 267 18.37 -19.11 13.93
CA ASP A 267 18.11 -17.69 14.20
C ASP A 267 16.81 -17.25 13.52
N ARG A 268 15.77 -17.10 14.31
CA ARG A 268 14.50 -16.53 13.83
C ARG A 268 14.71 -15.05 13.51
N LEU A 269 15.07 -14.77 12.28
CA LEU A 269 15.22 -13.41 11.78
C LEU A 269 13.84 -12.86 11.47
N GLY A 270 13.44 -11.79 12.15
CA GLY A 270 12.22 -11.07 11.83
C GLY A 270 12.22 -10.60 10.37
N VAL A 271 11.08 -10.74 9.68
CA VAL A 271 10.93 -10.21 8.32
C VAL A 271 10.68 -8.72 8.40
N THR A 272 11.55 -7.96 7.76
CA THR A 272 11.53 -6.50 7.76
C THR A 272 11.59 -5.93 6.34
N VAL A 273 11.24 -4.66 6.18
CA VAL A 273 11.32 -3.96 4.89
C VAL A 273 12.75 -3.98 4.36
N GLY A 274 13.71 -3.59 5.20
CA GLY A 274 15.11 -3.49 4.78
C GLY A 274 15.68 -4.85 4.35
N ARG A 275 15.48 -5.90 5.15
CA ARG A 275 15.94 -7.25 4.80
C ARG A 275 15.29 -7.78 3.53
N THR A 276 13.99 -7.58 3.37
CA THR A 276 13.27 -8.03 2.17
C THR A 276 13.77 -7.30 0.92
N ILE A 277 14.00 -6.00 1.01
CA ILE A 277 14.50 -5.20 -0.13
C ILE A 277 15.95 -5.57 -0.45
N ILE A 278 16.81 -5.71 0.56
CA ILE A 278 18.20 -6.15 0.36
C ILE A 278 18.20 -7.56 -0.25
N GLY A 279 17.40 -8.48 0.30
CA GLY A 279 17.23 -9.82 -0.25
C GLY A 279 16.77 -9.83 -1.70
N ALA A 280 15.80 -8.99 -2.05
CA ALA A 280 15.32 -8.86 -3.42
C ALA A 280 16.40 -8.27 -4.36
N ALA A 281 17.15 -7.29 -3.89
CA ALA A 281 18.26 -6.69 -4.66
C ALA A 281 19.46 -7.63 -4.82
N THR A 282 19.67 -8.57 -3.90
CA THR A 282 20.76 -9.55 -3.95
C THR A 282 20.34 -10.90 -4.54
N GLY A 283 19.04 -11.11 -4.79
CA GLY A 283 18.51 -12.33 -5.39
C GLY A 283 18.17 -13.45 -4.39
N SER A 284 18.26 -13.20 -3.08
CA SER A 284 17.85 -14.19 -2.06
C SER A 284 16.34 -14.17 -1.74
N VAL A 285 15.63 -13.15 -2.23
CA VAL A 285 14.17 -13.00 -2.14
C VAL A 285 13.63 -12.69 -3.53
N VAL A 286 12.57 -13.36 -3.93
CA VAL A 286 11.95 -13.21 -5.26
C VAL A 286 10.46 -12.91 -5.14
N PRO A 287 9.88 -12.18 -6.10
CA PRO A 287 8.45 -11.97 -6.14
C PRO A 287 7.76 -13.11 -6.89
N ILE A 288 6.72 -13.69 -6.30
CA ILE A 288 5.87 -14.68 -6.94
C ILE A 288 4.43 -14.19 -7.01
N PHE A 289 3.65 -14.75 -7.93
CA PHE A 289 2.20 -14.56 -7.98
C PHE A 289 1.52 -15.85 -7.54
N LEU A 290 0.77 -15.77 -6.45
CA LEU A 290 -0.02 -16.89 -5.93
C LEU A 290 -1.46 -16.76 -6.43
N PRO A 291 -1.90 -17.62 -7.36
CA PRO A 291 -3.26 -17.57 -7.86
C PRO A 291 -4.27 -17.96 -6.76
N SER A 292 -5.44 -17.36 -6.81
CA SER A 292 -6.55 -17.74 -5.95
C SER A 292 -7.03 -19.16 -6.29
N ARG A 293 -7.40 -19.94 -5.26
CA ARG A 293 -7.98 -21.28 -5.47
C ARG A 293 -9.33 -21.26 -6.20
N LYS A 294 -10.08 -20.16 -6.10
CA LYS A 294 -11.41 -20.03 -6.71
C LYS A 294 -11.34 -19.54 -8.16
N ASP A 295 -10.39 -18.69 -8.46
CA ASP A 295 -10.21 -18.12 -9.78
C ASP A 295 -8.71 -17.87 -10.02
N HIS A 296 -8.11 -18.60 -10.95
CA HIS A 296 -6.68 -18.48 -11.29
C HIS A 296 -6.31 -17.11 -11.92
N ARG A 297 -7.30 -16.30 -12.31
CA ARG A 297 -7.09 -14.93 -12.82
C ARG A 297 -6.94 -13.92 -11.71
N THR A 298 -7.38 -14.26 -10.50
CA THR A 298 -7.18 -13.48 -9.30
C THR A 298 -6.11 -14.14 -8.44
N GLY A 299 -5.42 -13.35 -7.63
CA GLY A 299 -4.35 -13.87 -6.79
C GLY A 299 -3.69 -12.74 -6.03
N SER A 300 -2.48 -13.01 -5.59
CA SER A 300 -1.71 -12.07 -4.79
C SER A 300 -0.24 -12.16 -5.13
N PHE A 301 0.40 -11.03 -5.35
CA PHE A 301 1.85 -10.96 -5.37
C PHE A 301 2.40 -11.07 -3.95
N MET A 302 3.48 -11.84 -3.79
CA MET A 302 4.17 -12.04 -2.52
C MET A 302 5.67 -12.04 -2.74
N TRP A 303 6.40 -11.61 -1.73
CA TRP A 303 7.84 -11.82 -1.64
C TRP A 303 8.10 -13.13 -0.90
N VAL A 304 9.02 -13.94 -1.39
CA VAL A 304 9.37 -15.25 -0.81
C VAL A 304 10.88 -15.47 -0.87
N PRO A 305 11.48 -16.27 0.04
CA PRO A 305 12.85 -16.74 -0.12
C PRO A 305 13.02 -17.52 -1.42
N VAL A 306 14.14 -17.36 -2.10
CA VAL A 306 14.42 -18.03 -3.38
C VAL A 306 14.47 -19.56 -3.23
N ASP A 307 14.96 -20.06 -2.10
CA ASP A 307 15.04 -21.50 -1.82
C ASP A 307 13.65 -22.09 -1.60
N ASP A 308 12.74 -21.34 -0.98
CA ASP A 308 11.33 -21.72 -0.79
C ASP A 308 10.61 -21.78 -2.14
N ASP A 309 10.88 -20.85 -3.06
CA ASP A 309 10.31 -20.83 -4.41
C ASP A 309 10.81 -22.02 -5.23
N ALA A 310 12.09 -22.35 -5.17
CA ALA A 310 12.65 -23.53 -5.81
C ALA A 310 12.00 -24.82 -5.28
N THR A 311 11.90 -24.96 -3.95
CA THR A 311 11.25 -26.10 -3.29
C THR A 311 9.77 -26.22 -3.67
N TRP A 312 9.06 -25.09 -3.77
CA TRP A 312 7.67 -25.06 -4.20
C TRP A 312 7.50 -25.49 -5.65
N SER A 313 8.39 -25.04 -6.54
CA SER A 313 8.38 -25.43 -7.96
C SER A 313 8.61 -26.92 -8.13
N ASP A 314 9.61 -27.47 -7.45
CA ASP A 314 9.88 -28.93 -7.44
C ASP A 314 8.69 -29.74 -6.92
N TYR A 315 8.04 -29.26 -5.87
CA TYR A 315 6.82 -29.88 -5.31
C TYR A 315 5.67 -29.87 -6.32
N GLN A 316 5.46 -28.76 -7.05
CA GLN A 316 4.41 -28.65 -8.06
C GLN A 316 4.67 -29.55 -9.26
N ASP A 317 5.92 -29.70 -9.67
CA ASP A 317 6.33 -30.55 -10.79
C ASP A 317 6.33 -32.04 -10.44
N GLY A 318 5.98 -32.40 -9.19
CA GLY A 318 5.85 -33.77 -8.74
C GLY A 318 7.19 -34.44 -8.43
N VAL A 319 8.27 -33.67 -8.37
CA VAL A 319 9.55 -34.14 -7.85
C VAL A 319 9.41 -34.30 -6.34
N THR A 320 8.88 -35.45 -5.92
CA THR A 320 8.90 -35.83 -4.51
C THR A 320 10.36 -36.07 -4.14
N SER A 321 10.91 -35.23 -3.26
CA SER A 321 12.16 -35.58 -2.59
C SER A 321 11.95 -36.94 -1.93
N ASP A 322 12.74 -37.94 -2.31
CA ASP A 322 12.88 -39.22 -1.63
C ASP A 322 13.56 -38.99 -0.25
N GLU A 323 12.90 -38.24 0.63
CA GLU A 323 13.30 -38.21 2.03
C GLU A 323 12.84 -39.52 2.69
N PRO A 324 13.77 -40.22 3.37
CA PRO A 324 13.40 -41.43 4.10
C PRO A 324 12.35 -41.08 5.14
N GLU A 325 11.31 -41.98 5.25
CA GLU A 325 10.29 -41.85 6.28
C GLU A 325 10.96 -41.57 7.64
N PRO A 326 10.51 -40.53 8.39
CA PRO A 326 11.05 -40.26 9.71
C PRO A 326 10.88 -41.52 10.58
N THR A 327 11.95 -42.04 11.11
CA THR A 327 11.93 -43.14 12.07
C THR A 327 11.03 -42.82 13.25
N PRO A 328 10.29 -43.79 13.82
CA PRO A 328 9.30 -43.56 14.89
C PRO A 328 9.83 -42.87 16.16
N ALA A 329 11.13 -42.64 16.28
CA ALA A 329 11.79 -42.00 17.42
C ALA A 329 11.62 -40.49 17.49
N ASP A 330 11.20 -39.82 16.42
CA ASP A 330 11.08 -38.36 16.38
C ASP A 330 9.71 -37.79 16.79
N HIS A 331 8.79 -38.68 17.28
CA HIS A 331 7.42 -38.29 17.65
C HIS A 331 7.27 -37.70 19.06
N ASP A 332 8.32 -37.61 19.86
CA ASP A 332 8.23 -37.12 21.25
C ASP A 332 8.50 -35.62 21.45
N LEU A 333 8.42 -34.82 20.40
CA LEU A 333 8.38 -33.36 20.59
C LEU A 333 6.95 -32.90 20.88
N HIS A 334 6.62 -32.92 22.16
CA HIS A 334 5.45 -32.29 22.76
C HIS A 334 5.26 -30.85 22.25
N PHE A 335 4.31 -30.69 21.37
CA PHE A 335 3.68 -29.38 21.12
C PHE A 335 2.64 -29.14 22.22
N SER A 336 3.03 -28.49 23.31
CA SER A 336 2.07 -27.81 24.19
C SER A 336 1.67 -26.52 23.52
N GLY A 337 0.63 -26.59 22.70
CA GLY A 337 -0.02 -25.41 22.14
C GLY A 337 -1.00 -24.86 23.15
N ASN A 338 -0.83 -23.61 23.56
CA ASN A 338 -1.92 -22.85 24.14
C ASN A 338 -2.52 -21.95 23.05
N ASP A 339 -3.81 -22.08 22.98
CA ASP A 339 -4.74 -21.39 22.12
C ASP A 339 -4.63 -19.86 22.15
N ALA A 340 -4.63 -19.25 21.00
CA ALA A 340 -5.30 -17.97 20.83
C ALA A 340 -5.94 -17.90 19.45
N ASN A 341 -7.21 -18.19 19.47
CA ASN A 341 -8.20 -17.98 18.44
C ASN A 341 -8.16 -16.53 17.96
N SER A 342 -7.72 -16.28 16.75
CA SER A 342 -7.96 -15.04 16.03
C SER A 342 -8.52 -15.38 14.67
N THR A 343 -9.83 -15.57 14.68
CA THR A 343 -10.67 -15.68 13.49
C THR A 343 -10.77 -14.30 12.85
N CYS A 344 -10.02 -14.05 11.78
CA CYS A 344 -10.39 -13.02 10.82
C CYS A 344 -11.59 -13.53 10.02
N GLN A 345 -12.80 -13.14 10.45
CA GLN A 345 -14.00 -13.28 9.64
C GLN A 345 -13.96 -12.23 8.54
N PHE A 346 -13.72 -12.67 7.32
CA PHE A 346 -14.13 -11.93 6.14
C PHE A 346 -15.65 -12.04 6.02
N GLY A 347 -16.35 -10.96 6.38
CA GLY A 347 -17.78 -10.85 6.13
C GLY A 347 -18.04 -10.74 4.63
N ASP A 348 -18.71 -11.74 4.08
CA ASP A 348 -19.45 -11.63 2.82
C ASP A 348 -20.55 -10.57 3.02
N GLN A 349 -20.48 -9.49 2.27
CA GLN A 349 -21.65 -8.65 2.00
C GLN A 349 -21.86 -8.59 0.50
N THR A 350 -22.98 -9.17 0.12
CA THR A 350 -23.68 -9.09 -1.18
C THR A 350 -23.86 -7.65 -1.65
#